data_55f2de3aa804eeb670a9408ffd5a1cbd
#
_entry.id   55f2de3aa804eeb670a9408ffd5a1cbd
#
_cell.length_a   1.000
_cell.length_b   1.000
_cell.length_c   1.000
_cell.angle_alpha   90.00
_cell.angle_beta   90.00
_cell.angle_gamma   90.00
#
_symmetry.space_group_name_H-M   'P 1'
#
loop_
_entity.id
_entity.type
_entity.pdbx_description
1 polymer ?
#
loop_
_entity_poly.entity_id
_entity_poly.type
_entity_poly.pdbx_seq_one_letter_code
_entity_poly.pdbx_strand_id
1 'polypeptide(L)'
;MKNTERSDIFRQAIDAHKSYIITAIFLSIFVAYLPVAPIVYMRTVFGPVINSQSISFLLSLGFLLVLALVVNGVLEWIRERVLLSATISFIGSLEEKVFKSTFEQSADNWTDGARAFTNMRLLRNFMVSPVSGAIFDAPFSLLLLIAIFFIHPLMGIFSLSGLFIALLIGLLIEKKVQPDQEKASEVQTETRRELGVLHNNALYCNSMGNLPFIFKRWYAKQKRFLVFQARASSMQSLGTSVSQVIMMVQGSMLLGVGTLLTLIGLMDARMAGNLIIAKFIGALAIRPTMMIVMSWSQVIAVREAVKDLKVFLENARPPVTSGIKLPPPEGKLVVRDISFQQGGNDKKILDSISFSLEPRNICAVLGESGAGKSTLARLLMGYITPSKGTVRLDGVSMDTWEKKDLCDYVGYLPQDLQLFGGEVVQNITRFKPVDEKALEKVCKDFDLVDIYEGFLKGEPVTMTDDLFDMPGGRKQRIGLARAFYKSPNFIVLDEPTSSLDAEFESKFLSLIKEHKERGATIIINTHNKRILTMSDYILAIKDGRQKLFDSKENIKKKMKLPL
;
A
#
# COMPACT_ATOMS: atom_id res chain seq x y z
N MET A 1 -27.39 3.63 -3.67
CA MET A 1 -27.07 2.22 -3.50
C MET A 1 -25.58 1.86 -3.73
N LYS A 2 -24.75 2.65 -4.44
CA LYS A 2 -23.32 2.33 -4.68
C LYS A 2 -22.36 2.57 -3.52
N ASN A 3 -22.74 3.31 -2.49
CA ASN A 3 -21.86 3.60 -1.34
C ASN A 3 -21.91 2.55 -0.21
N THR A 4 -22.95 1.72 -0.18
CA THR A 4 -23.16 0.72 0.90
C THR A 4 -22.30 -0.54 0.69
N GLU A 5 -22.02 -0.95 -0.54
CA GLU A 5 -21.20 -2.14 -0.82
C GLU A 5 -19.70 -1.92 -0.59
N ARG A 6 -19.23 -0.67 -0.64
CA ARG A 6 -17.80 -0.34 -0.50
C ARG A 6 -17.35 -0.16 0.95
N SER A 7 -18.25 0.26 1.85
CA SER A 7 -17.96 0.31 3.29
C SER A 7 -17.75 -1.08 3.89
N ASP A 8 -18.07 -2.13 3.14
CA ASP A 8 -18.09 -3.51 3.61
C ASP A 8 -16.77 -4.28 3.40
N ILE A 9 -15.76 -3.74 2.67
CA ILE A 9 -14.52 -4.50 2.39
C ILE A 9 -13.80 -4.89 3.67
N PHE A 10 -13.61 -3.93 4.59
CA PHE A 10 -13.02 -4.20 5.90
C PHE A 10 -13.93 -5.10 6.75
N ARG A 11 -15.23 -4.86 6.70
CA ARG A 11 -16.22 -5.65 7.42
C ARG A 11 -16.28 -7.09 6.91
N GLN A 12 -16.29 -7.27 5.60
CA GLN A 12 -16.20 -8.60 4.97
C GLN A 12 -14.90 -9.32 5.34
N ALA A 13 -13.77 -8.61 5.33
CA ALA A 13 -12.48 -9.17 5.75
C ALA A 13 -12.51 -9.58 7.24
N ILE A 14 -13.08 -8.77 8.13
CA ILE A 14 -13.26 -9.10 9.55
C ILE A 14 -14.23 -10.27 9.71
N ASP A 15 -15.35 -10.27 9.00
CA ASP A 15 -16.38 -11.32 9.07
C ASP A 15 -15.84 -12.67 8.62
N ALA A 16 -15.00 -12.71 7.59
CA ALA A 16 -14.30 -13.91 7.13
C ALA A 16 -13.34 -14.49 8.18
N HIS A 17 -12.85 -13.67 9.13
CA HIS A 17 -11.88 -14.07 10.14
C HIS A 17 -12.46 -14.16 11.56
N LYS A 18 -13.78 -14.10 11.71
CA LYS A 18 -14.48 -14.17 13.02
C LYS A 18 -14.08 -15.41 13.85
N SER A 19 -13.85 -16.55 13.21
CA SER A 19 -13.44 -17.78 13.90
C SER A 19 -12.13 -17.60 14.68
N TYR A 20 -11.13 -16.96 14.07
CA TYR A 20 -9.85 -16.67 14.74
C TYR A 20 -10.02 -15.72 15.91
N ILE A 21 -10.85 -14.68 15.75
CA ILE A 21 -11.13 -13.70 16.82
C ILE A 21 -11.82 -14.39 18.00
N ILE A 22 -12.84 -15.22 17.74
CA ILE A 22 -13.56 -15.97 18.79
C ILE A 22 -12.60 -16.90 19.52
N THR A 23 -11.73 -17.62 18.79
CA THR A 23 -10.73 -18.51 19.39
C THR A 23 -9.73 -17.73 20.25
N ALA A 24 -9.26 -16.56 19.78
CA ALA A 24 -8.37 -15.69 20.56
C ALA A 24 -9.04 -15.20 21.84
N ILE A 25 -10.31 -14.76 21.78
CA ILE A 25 -11.11 -14.33 22.95
C ILE A 25 -11.25 -15.49 23.94
N PHE A 26 -11.59 -16.68 23.46
CA PHE A 26 -11.72 -17.86 24.32
C PHE A 26 -10.41 -18.20 25.04
N LEU A 27 -9.28 -18.20 24.33
CA LEU A 27 -7.95 -18.42 24.91
C LEU A 27 -7.57 -17.32 25.90
N SER A 28 -7.94 -16.07 25.64
CA SER A 28 -7.68 -14.93 26.52
C SER A 28 -8.35 -15.06 27.90
N ILE A 29 -9.47 -15.77 28.00
CA ILE A 29 -10.08 -16.07 29.30
C ILE A 29 -9.08 -16.82 30.20
N PHE A 30 -8.49 -17.90 29.68
CA PHE A 30 -7.55 -18.72 30.47
C PHE A 30 -6.23 -17.95 30.73
N VAL A 31 -5.68 -17.29 29.71
CA VAL A 31 -4.45 -16.50 29.82
C VAL A 31 -4.58 -15.36 30.83
N ALA A 32 -5.76 -14.75 30.97
CA ALA A 32 -6.02 -13.70 31.93
C ALA A 32 -6.12 -14.23 33.39
N TYR A 33 -6.62 -15.45 33.61
CA TYR A 33 -6.87 -15.96 34.95
C TYR A 33 -5.80 -16.91 35.48
N LEU A 34 -5.08 -17.68 34.64
CA LEU A 34 -4.02 -18.57 35.10
C LEU A 34 -2.90 -17.84 35.89
N PRO A 35 -2.50 -16.60 35.57
CA PRO A 35 -1.54 -15.82 36.39
C PRO A 35 -2.00 -15.53 37.82
N VAL A 36 -3.24 -15.87 38.20
CA VAL A 36 -3.69 -15.87 39.59
C VAL A 36 -3.12 -17.06 40.39
N ALA A 37 -2.69 -18.15 39.73
CA ALA A 37 -2.18 -19.35 40.40
C ALA A 37 -1.00 -19.08 41.37
N PRO A 38 0.04 -18.27 41.05
CA PRO A 38 1.08 -17.90 42.00
C PRO A 38 0.56 -17.18 43.25
N ILE A 39 -0.54 -16.42 43.10
CA ILE A 39 -1.15 -15.68 44.23
C ILE A 39 -1.83 -16.66 45.17
N VAL A 40 -2.57 -17.61 44.64
CA VAL A 40 -3.22 -18.68 45.41
C VAL A 40 -2.15 -19.58 46.07
N TYR A 41 -1.09 -19.93 45.35
CA TYR A 41 0.05 -20.66 45.90
C TYR A 41 0.64 -19.93 47.14
N MET A 42 0.97 -18.65 46.98
CA MET A 42 1.56 -17.84 48.04
C MET A 42 0.64 -17.80 49.29
N ARG A 43 -0.67 -17.61 49.11
CA ARG A 43 -1.64 -17.64 50.20
C ARG A 43 -1.63 -18.98 50.94
N THR A 44 -1.61 -20.10 50.16
CA THR A 44 -1.67 -21.44 50.72
C THR A 44 -0.40 -21.80 51.43
N VAL A 45 0.77 -21.35 50.95
CA VAL A 45 2.06 -21.56 51.60
C VAL A 45 2.12 -20.82 52.95
N PHE A 46 1.80 -19.53 52.95
CA PHE A 46 1.87 -18.70 54.19
C PHE A 46 0.76 -19.00 55.20
N GLY A 47 -0.27 -19.73 54.85
CA GLY A 47 -1.34 -20.15 55.74
C GLY A 47 -1.28 -21.65 56.06
N PRO A 48 -2.03 -22.50 55.33
CA PRO A 48 -2.14 -23.94 55.66
C PRO A 48 -0.85 -24.71 55.64
N VAL A 49 0.10 -24.43 54.70
CA VAL A 49 1.36 -25.21 54.59
C VAL A 49 2.28 -24.99 55.81
N ILE A 50 2.49 -23.74 56.18
CA ILE A 50 3.32 -23.39 57.37
C ILE A 50 2.71 -23.96 58.64
N ASN A 51 1.38 -23.85 58.80
CA ASN A 51 0.69 -24.37 59.97
C ASN A 51 0.67 -25.89 60.06
N SER A 52 0.62 -26.58 58.94
CA SER A 52 0.62 -28.06 58.89
C SER A 52 2.02 -28.66 58.94
N GLN A 53 3.08 -27.89 58.71
CA GLN A 53 4.48 -28.32 58.60
C GLN A 53 4.69 -29.51 57.63
N SER A 54 3.82 -29.70 56.63
CA SER A 54 3.82 -30.83 55.73
C SER A 54 4.65 -30.54 54.47
N ILE A 55 5.80 -31.20 54.36
CA ILE A 55 6.67 -31.12 53.17
C ILE A 55 5.96 -31.67 51.91
N SER A 56 5.21 -32.77 52.07
CA SER A 56 4.47 -33.36 50.96
C SER A 56 3.42 -32.44 50.39
N PHE A 57 2.73 -31.66 51.25
CA PHE A 57 1.76 -30.68 50.82
C PHE A 57 2.43 -29.52 50.07
N LEU A 58 3.58 -29.03 50.54
CA LEU A 58 4.36 -28.01 49.83
C LEU A 58 4.81 -28.46 48.44
N LEU A 59 5.33 -29.70 48.33
CA LEU A 59 5.82 -30.24 47.07
C LEU A 59 4.67 -30.43 46.05
N SER A 60 3.53 -30.97 46.48
CA SER A 60 2.38 -31.16 45.60
C SER A 60 1.81 -29.82 45.12
N LEU A 61 1.74 -28.81 45.99
CA LEU A 61 1.29 -27.49 45.66
C LEU A 61 2.27 -26.78 44.70
N GLY A 62 3.59 -26.96 44.91
CA GLY A 62 4.62 -26.45 44.02
C GLY A 62 4.54 -27.08 42.63
N PHE A 63 4.29 -28.40 42.55
CA PHE A 63 4.08 -29.10 41.28
C PHE A 63 2.86 -28.55 40.54
N LEU A 64 1.72 -28.33 41.22
CA LEU A 64 0.52 -27.74 40.61
C LEU A 64 0.77 -26.33 40.10
N LEU A 65 1.54 -25.51 40.83
CA LEU A 65 1.95 -24.19 40.39
C LEU A 65 2.75 -24.24 39.09
N VAL A 66 3.80 -25.07 39.06
CA VAL A 66 4.64 -25.20 37.85
C VAL A 66 3.79 -25.67 36.66
N LEU A 67 2.92 -26.67 36.88
CA LEU A 67 2.01 -27.14 35.85
C LEU A 67 1.08 -26.02 35.32
N ALA A 68 0.48 -25.22 36.23
CA ALA A 68 -0.38 -24.10 35.83
C ALA A 68 0.37 -23.04 35.03
N LEU A 69 1.62 -22.71 35.39
CA LEU A 69 2.44 -21.75 34.67
C LEU A 69 2.88 -22.26 33.29
N VAL A 70 3.22 -23.57 33.18
CA VAL A 70 3.54 -24.20 31.90
C VAL A 70 2.30 -24.18 30.99
N VAL A 71 1.13 -24.54 31.52
CA VAL A 71 -0.14 -24.50 30.76
C VAL A 71 -0.43 -23.06 30.31
N ASN A 72 -0.22 -22.07 31.17
CA ASN A 72 -0.39 -20.66 30.80
C ASN A 72 0.52 -20.27 29.64
N GLY A 73 1.81 -20.60 29.70
CA GLY A 73 2.76 -20.30 28.63
C GLY A 73 2.40 -20.97 27.30
N VAL A 74 1.92 -22.23 27.35
CA VAL A 74 1.44 -22.95 26.16
C VAL A 74 0.20 -22.28 25.57
N LEU A 75 -0.78 -21.91 26.39
CA LEU A 75 -1.99 -21.24 25.93
C LEU A 75 -1.70 -19.86 25.35
N GLU A 76 -0.79 -19.09 25.96
CA GLU A 76 -0.33 -17.80 25.42
C GLU A 76 0.33 -17.99 24.06
N TRP A 77 1.24 -18.98 23.92
CA TRP A 77 1.86 -19.30 22.65
C TRP A 77 0.85 -19.71 21.56
N ILE A 78 -0.14 -20.55 21.91
CA ILE A 78 -1.22 -20.95 20.97
C ILE A 78 -2.02 -19.73 20.54
N ARG A 79 -2.39 -18.84 21.47
CA ARG A 79 -3.12 -17.60 21.17
C ARG A 79 -2.35 -16.71 20.22
N GLU A 80 -1.04 -16.51 20.46
CA GLU A 80 -0.20 -15.71 19.56
C GLU A 80 -0.11 -16.33 18.16
N ARG A 81 -0.06 -17.66 18.05
CA ARG A 81 -0.11 -18.39 16.78
C ARG A 81 -1.43 -18.18 16.04
N VAL A 82 -2.55 -18.22 16.75
CA VAL A 82 -3.89 -17.96 16.19
C VAL A 82 -3.96 -16.51 15.68
N LEU A 83 -3.51 -15.53 16.46
CA LEU A 83 -3.48 -14.12 16.06
C LEU A 83 -2.56 -13.87 14.86
N LEU A 84 -1.40 -14.53 14.83
CA LEU A 84 -0.48 -14.45 13.68
C LEU A 84 -1.13 -15.01 12.41
N SER A 85 -1.76 -16.18 12.49
CA SER A 85 -2.46 -16.79 11.35
C SER A 85 -3.60 -15.92 10.86
N ALA A 86 -4.39 -15.36 11.79
CA ALA A 86 -5.44 -14.39 11.47
C ALA A 86 -4.88 -13.15 10.75
N THR A 87 -3.76 -12.63 11.24
CA THR A 87 -3.08 -11.46 10.66
C THR A 87 -2.60 -11.73 9.24
N ILE A 88 -1.94 -12.86 9.00
CA ILE A 88 -1.44 -13.23 7.67
C ILE A 88 -2.60 -13.35 6.68
N SER A 89 -3.67 -14.06 7.06
CA SER A 89 -4.83 -14.25 6.21
C SER A 89 -5.59 -12.95 5.93
N PHE A 90 -5.79 -12.12 6.97
CA PHE A 90 -6.45 -10.81 6.85
C PHE A 90 -5.67 -9.85 5.95
N ILE A 91 -4.37 -9.69 6.20
CA ILE A 91 -3.51 -8.82 5.41
C ILE A 91 -3.42 -9.32 3.97
N GLY A 92 -3.25 -10.63 3.74
CA GLY A 92 -3.23 -11.22 2.39
C GLY A 92 -4.49 -10.91 1.58
N SER A 93 -5.67 -10.93 2.23
CA SER A 93 -6.93 -10.56 1.57
C SER A 93 -7.03 -9.07 1.19
N LEU A 94 -6.31 -8.19 1.91
CA LEU A 94 -6.24 -6.76 1.62
C LEU A 94 -5.15 -6.43 0.61
N GLU A 95 -4.01 -7.15 0.61
CA GLU A 95 -2.87 -6.89 -0.28
C GLU A 95 -3.26 -6.93 -1.75
N GLU A 96 -4.02 -7.94 -2.17
CA GLU A 96 -4.49 -8.04 -3.54
C GLU A 96 -5.36 -6.84 -3.94
N LYS A 97 -6.27 -6.42 -3.05
CA LYS A 97 -7.16 -5.28 -3.29
C LYS A 97 -6.39 -3.96 -3.34
N VAL A 98 -5.47 -3.75 -2.39
CA VAL A 98 -4.63 -2.54 -2.35
C VAL A 98 -3.72 -2.48 -3.57
N PHE A 99 -3.11 -3.60 -3.97
CA PHE A 99 -2.29 -3.68 -5.16
C PHE A 99 -3.09 -3.28 -6.41
N LYS A 100 -4.24 -3.90 -6.66
CA LYS A 100 -5.12 -3.57 -7.80
C LYS A 100 -5.50 -2.08 -7.77
N SER A 101 -5.96 -1.58 -6.63
CA SER A 101 -6.38 -0.19 -6.47
C SER A 101 -5.25 0.81 -6.72
N THR A 102 -4.01 0.46 -6.38
CA THR A 102 -2.83 1.31 -6.62
C THR A 102 -2.59 1.54 -8.12
N PHE A 103 -2.81 0.52 -8.94
CA PHE A 103 -2.62 0.62 -10.39
C PHE A 103 -3.87 1.09 -11.16
N GLU A 104 -5.05 1.00 -10.56
CA GLU A 104 -6.31 1.48 -11.13
C GLU A 104 -6.53 2.98 -10.89
N GLN A 105 -5.95 3.53 -9.84
CA GLN A 105 -5.93 4.97 -9.59
C GLN A 105 -4.92 5.63 -10.54
N SER A 106 -5.30 6.78 -11.11
CA SER A 106 -4.50 7.49 -12.11
C SER A 106 -3.03 7.64 -11.70
N ALA A 107 -2.13 7.60 -12.67
CA ALA A 107 -0.67 7.69 -12.50
C ALA A 107 -0.19 8.93 -11.69
N ASP A 108 -1.02 9.94 -11.51
CA ASP A 108 -0.72 11.13 -10.70
C ASP A 108 -0.72 10.87 -9.18
N ASN A 109 -1.32 9.75 -8.71
CA ASN A 109 -1.51 9.45 -7.29
C ASN A 109 -0.72 8.21 -6.81
N TRP A 110 0.37 7.86 -7.45
CA TRP A 110 1.19 6.70 -7.03
C TRP A 110 1.69 6.80 -5.57
N THR A 111 1.83 8.02 -5.04
CA THR A 111 2.21 8.27 -3.64
C THR A 111 1.19 7.72 -2.65
N ASP A 112 -0.09 7.72 -3.02
CA ASP A 112 -1.16 7.19 -2.18
C ASP A 112 -1.11 5.66 -2.11
N GLY A 113 -0.75 5.00 -3.21
CA GLY A 113 -0.51 3.56 -3.23
C GLY A 113 0.65 3.14 -2.33
N ALA A 114 1.81 3.80 -2.41
CA ALA A 114 2.95 3.53 -1.55
C ALA A 114 2.63 3.78 -0.07
N ARG A 115 1.82 4.81 0.23
CA ARG A 115 1.31 5.09 1.57
C ARG A 115 0.37 3.98 2.06
N ALA A 116 -0.50 3.46 1.18
CA ALA A 116 -1.39 2.35 1.52
C ALA A 116 -0.62 1.09 1.93
N PHE A 117 0.46 0.71 1.22
CA PHE A 117 1.33 -0.40 1.64
C PHE A 117 2.03 -0.14 2.97
N THR A 118 2.46 1.11 3.22
CA THR A 118 3.05 1.49 4.51
C THR A 118 2.03 1.34 5.64
N ASN A 119 0.79 1.78 5.41
CA ASN A 119 -0.31 1.65 6.38
C ASN A 119 -0.68 0.19 6.65
N MET A 120 -0.66 -0.67 5.63
CA MET A 120 -0.84 -2.12 5.80
C MET A 120 0.25 -2.74 6.67
N ARG A 121 1.51 -2.33 6.48
CA ARG A 121 2.62 -2.78 7.32
C ARG A 121 2.45 -2.34 8.78
N LEU A 122 2.00 -1.11 9.02
CA LEU A 122 1.69 -0.62 10.38
C LEU A 122 0.59 -1.46 11.02
N LEU A 123 -0.49 -1.73 10.28
CA LEU A 123 -1.60 -2.57 10.75
C LEU A 123 -1.13 -3.99 11.08
N ARG A 124 -0.35 -4.62 10.20
CA ARG A 124 0.23 -5.95 10.43
C ARG A 124 1.08 -5.99 11.69
N ASN A 125 2.00 -5.03 11.85
CA ASN A 125 2.89 -4.97 13.00
C ASN A 125 2.12 -4.80 14.31
N PHE A 126 1.04 -4.03 14.30
CA PHE A 126 0.17 -3.85 15.45
C PHE A 126 -0.59 -5.13 15.81
N MET A 127 -1.16 -5.83 14.83
CA MET A 127 -1.93 -7.06 15.07
C MET A 127 -1.09 -8.18 15.69
N VAL A 128 0.23 -8.18 15.45
CA VAL A 128 1.19 -9.14 16.03
C VAL A 128 1.83 -8.59 17.31
N SER A 129 1.60 -7.33 17.67
CA SER A 129 2.21 -6.73 18.86
C SER A 129 1.56 -7.22 20.14
N PRO A 130 2.28 -7.20 21.28
CA PRO A 130 1.70 -7.52 22.59
C PRO A 130 0.49 -6.64 22.97
N VAL A 131 0.38 -5.45 22.38
CA VAL A 131 -0.75 -4.52 22.62
C VAL A 131 -2.06 -5.11 22.10
N SER A 132 -2.03 -5.85 20.98
CA SER A 132 -3.23 -6.52 20.47
C SER A 132 -3.71 -7.60 21.44
N GLY A 133 -2.80 -8.38 22.02
CA GLY A 133 -3.12 -9.32 23.10
C GLY A 133 -3.74 -8.63 24.32
N ALA A 134 -3.17 -7.51 24.73
CA ALA A 134 -3.70 -6.73 25.86
C ALA A 134 -5.13 -6.22 25.62
N ILE A 135 -5.50 -5.90 24.36
CA ILE A 135 -6.88 -5.50 24.01
C ILE A 135 -7.85 -6.67 24.26
N PHE A 136 -7.47 -7.90 23.95
CA PHE A 136 -8.29 -9.08 24.22
C PHE A 136 -8.32 -9.43 25.72
N ASP A 137 -7.24 -9.17 26.45
CA ASP A 137 -7.14 -9.50 27.88
C ASP A 137 -7.85 -8.46 28.77
N ALA A 138 -7.93 -7.18 28.34
CA ALA A 138 -8.48 -6.10 29.14
C ALA A 138 -9.91 -6.35 29.68
N PRO A 139 -10.90 -6.85 28.89
CA PRO A 139 -12.24 -7.13 29.41
C PRO A 139 -12.22 -8.16 30.54
N PHE A 140 -11.38 -9.20 30.43
CA PHE A 140 -11.31 -10.27 31.44
C PHE A 140 -10.55 -9.85 32.68
N SER A 141 -9.52 -9.00 32.52
CA SER A 141 -8.78 -8.44 33.64
C SER A 141 -9.65 -7.52 34.52
N LEU A 142 -10.62 -6.83 33.92
CA LEU A 142 -11.60 -6.03 34.66
C LEU A 142 -12.45 -6.88 35.60
N LEU A 143 -12.74 -8.13 35.21
CA LEU A 143 -13.48 -9.06 36.10
C LEU A 143 -12.68 -9.42 37.36
N LEU A 144 -11.34 -9.36 37.31
CA LEU A 144 -10.51 -9.53 38.50
C LEU A 144 -10.70 -8.41 39.53
N LEU A 145 -11.11 -7.21 39.13
CA LEU A 145 -11.46 -6.15 40.05
C LEU A 145 -12.68 -6.51 40.87
N ILE A 146 -13.62 -7.26 40.32
CA ILE A 146 -14.80 -7.73 41.06
C ILE A 146 -14.38 -8.63 42.23
N ALA A 147 -13.33 -9.44 42.05
CA ALA A 147 -12.80 -10.27 43.14
C ALA A 147 -12.26 -9.42 44.32
N ILE A 148 -11.74 -8.22 44.06
CA ILE A 148 -11.29 -7.31 45.10
C ILE A 148 -12.49 -6.75 45.88
N PHE A 149 -13.62 -6.49 45.21
CA PHE A 149 -14.84 -6.06 45.90
C PHE A 149 -15.39 -7.12 46.88
N PHE A 150 -15.22 -8.40 46.58
CA PHE A 150 -15.57 -9.50 47.48
C PHE A 150 -14.63 -9.57 48.71
N ILE A 151 -13.41 -9.05 48.62
CA ILE A 151 -12.50 -8.94 49.79
C ILE A 151 -12.97 -7.80 50.66
N HIS A 152 -13.11 -6.60 50.10
CA HIS A 152 -13.68 -5.43 50.79
C HIS A 152 -14.09 -4.33 49.77
N PRO A 153 -15.32 -3.76 49.86
CA PRO A 153 -15.80 -2.77 48.90
C PRO A 153 -14.91 -1.53 48.75
N LEU A 154 -14.33 -1.00 49.79
CA LEU A 154 -13.45 0.16 49.75
C LEU A 154 -12.14 -0.13 48.98
N MET A 155 -11.62 -1.37 49.06
CA MET A 155 -10.46 -1.77 48.29
C MET A 155 -10.81 -1.88 46.80
N GLY A 156 -12.00 -2.37 46.47
CA GLY A 156 -12.52 -2.40 45.10
C GLY A 156 -12.66 -1.01 44.50
N ILE A 157 -13.25 -0.06 45.24
CA ILE A 157 -13.37 1.37 44.84
C ILE A 157 -12.00 1.98 44.60
N PHE A 158 -11.04 1.71 45.50
CA PHE A 158 -9.67 2.21 45.35
C PHE A 158 -8.99 1.66 44.09
N SER A 159 -9.16 0.37 43.80
CA SER A 159 -8.63 -0.22 42.59
C SER A 159 -9.27 0.34 41.31
N LEU A 160 -10.57 0.61 41.32
CA LEU A 160 -11.28 1.28 40.23
C LEU A 160 -10.79 2.73 40.02
N SER A 161 -10.54 3.45 41.11
CA SER A 161 -10.01 4.82 41.01
C SER A 161 -8.65 4.86 40.33
N GLY A 162 -7.77 3.90 40.62
CA GLY A 162 -6.48 3.76 39.95
C GLY A 162 -6.61 3.46 38.45
N LEU A 163 -7.54 2.60 38.07
CA LEU A 163 -7.84 2.34 36.65
C LEU A 163 -8.36 3.61 35.97
N PHE A 164 -9.29 4.33 36.62
CA PHE A 164 -9.84 5.57 36.05
C PHE A 164 -8.75 6.63 35.85
N ILE A 165 -7.86 6.82 36.85
CA ILE A 165 -6.72 7.73 36.73
C ILE A 165 -5.81 7.33 35.57
N ALA A 166 -5.54 6.03 35.39
CA ALA A 166 -4.74 5.54 34.31
C ALA A 166 -5.35 5.87 32.93
N LEU A 167 -6.65 5.64 32.77
CA LEU A 167 -7.37 5.97 31.53
C LEU A 167 -7.38 7.49 31.27
N LEU A 168 -7.61 8.29 32.30
CA LEU A 168 -7.58 9.75 32.20
C LEU A 168 -6.21 10.25 31.71
N ILE A 169 -5.13 9.73 32.29
CA ILE A 169 -3.77 10.06 31.87
C ILE A 169 -3.52 9.62 30.41
N GLY A 170 -3.99 8.43 30.01
CA GLY A 170 -3.91 7.98 28.62
C GLY A 170 -4.56 8.98 27.66
N LEU A 171 -5.76 9.44 27.96
CA LEU A 171 -6.48 10.44 27.16
C LEU A 171 -5.77 11.81 27.12
N LEU A 172 -5.19 12.24 28.24
CA LEU A 172 -4.42 13.50 28.29
C LEU A 172 -3.14 13.42 27.47
N ILE A 173 -2.46 12.27 27.49
CA ILE A 173 -1.28 12.02 26.67
C ILE A 173 -1.66 12.01 25.20
N GLU A 174 -2.73 11.30 24.82
CA GLU A 174 -3.25 11.29 23.44
C GLU A 174 -3.39 12.71 22.90
N LYS A 175 -4.12 13.55 23.63
CA LYS A 175 -4.40 14.92 23.22
C LYS A 175 -3.15 15.77 23.01
N LYS A 176 -2.06 15.47 23.73
CA LYS A 176 -0.78 16.19 23.61
C LYS A 176 0.16 15.58 22.56
N VAL A 177 0.17 14.28 22.40
CA VAL A 177 1.08 13.55 21.49
C VAL A 177 0.59 13.58 20.06
N GLN A 178 -0.72 13.44 19.84
CA GLN A 178 -1.32 13.33 18.52
C GLN A 178 -0.90 14.45 17.54
N PRO A 179 -0.98 15.75 17.85
CA PRO A 179 -0.66 16.81 16.91
C PRO A 179 0.81 16.83 16.48
N ASP A 180 1.73 16.48 17.39
CA ASP A 180 3.16 16.40 17.06
C ASP A 180 3.47 15.12 16.25
N GLN A 181 2.79 14.02 16.52
CA GLN A 181 2.89 12.76 15.79
C GLN A 181 2.39 12.91 14.33
N GLU A 182 1.25 13.58 14.12
CA GLU A 182 0.70 13.87 12.79
C GLU A 182 1.67 14.73 11.98
N LYS A 183 2.18 15.82 12.55
CA LYS A 183 3.18 16.68 11.89
C LYS A 183 4.48 15.94 11.60
N ALA A 184 4.94 15.09 12.51
CA ALA A 184 6.12 14.26 12.29
C ALA A 184 5.91 13.31 11.11
N SER A 185 4.75 12.64 11.02
CA SER A 185 4.40 11.72 9.93
C SER A 185 4.34 12.43 8.58
N GLU A 186 3.73 13.62 8.53
CA GLU A 186 3.64 14.44 7.32
C GLU A 186 5.02 14.85 6.80
N VAL A 187 5.85 15.47 7.68
CA VAL A 187 7.21 15.89 7.33
C VAL A 187 8.09 14.69 6.96
N GLN A 188 7.92 13.55 7.61
CA GLN A 188 8.66 12.32 7.28
C GLN A 188 8.33 11.83 5.87
N THR A 189 7.06 11.85 5.50
CA THR A 189 6.60 11.42 4.16
C THR A 189 7.19 12.33 3.08
N GLU A 190 7.17 13.65 3.30
CA GLU A 190 7.79 14.63 2.40
C GLU A 190 9.30 14.43 2.26
N THR A 191 9.99 14.22 3.40
CA THR A 191 11.44 14.02 3.44
C THR A 191 11.86 12.73 2.73
N ARG A 192 11.10 11.65 2.89
CA ARG A 192 11.32 10.38 2.17
C ARG A 192 11.11 10.51 0.67
N ARG A 193 10.06 11.24 0.26
CA ARG A 193 9.80 11.52 -1.16
C ARG A 193 10.96 12.28 -1.81
N GLU A 194 11.45 13.31 -1.13
CA GLU A 194 12.61 14.10 -1.62
C GLU A 194 13.85 13.21 -1.72
N LEU A 195 14.12 12.37 -0.73
CA LEU A 195 15.24 11.43 -0.76
C LEU A 195 15.14 10.45 -1.93
N GLY A 196 13.94 9.94 -2.24
CA GLY A 196 13.71 9.07 -3.40
C GLY A 196 14.03 9.78 -4.73
N VAL A 197 13.60 11.03 -4.89
CA VAL A 197 13.95 11.84 -6.08
C VAL A 197 15.46 12.06 -6.18
N LEU A 198 16.11 12.34 -5.06
CA LEU A 198 17.58 12.54 -5.03
C LEU A 198 18.32 11.25 -5.37
N HIS A 199 17.86 10.12 -4.86
CA HIS A 199 18.46 8.81 -5.15
C HIS A 199 18.37 8.47 -6.65
N ASN A 200 17.23 8.67 -7.27
CA ASN A 200 17.05 8.45 -8.71
C ASN A 200 17.94 9.38 -9.57
N ASN A 201 18.44 10.48 -9.01
CA ASN A 201 19.35 11.41 -9.66
C ASN A 201 20.76 11.43 -9.03
N ALA A 202 21.16 10.33 -8.36
CA ALA A 202 22.42 10.25 -7.60
C ALA A 202 23.65 10.55 -8.45
N LEU A 203 23.69 10.04 -9.69
CA LEU A 203 24.78 10.28 -10.62
C LEU A 203 24.94 11.78 -10.91
N TYR A 204 23.83 12.47 -11.18
CA TYR A 204 23.82 13.91 -11.44
C TYR A 204 24.28 14.70 -10.20
N CYS A 205 23.77 14.33 -9.01
CA CYS A 205 24.14 14.99 -7.76
C CYS A 205 25.64 14.85 -7.44
N ASN A 206 26.23 13.68 -7.74
CA ASN A 206 27.66 13.43 -7.53
C ASN A 206 28.53 14.12 -8.58
N SER A 207 28.18 14.04 -9.85
CA SER A 207 28.99 14.59 -10.94
C SER A 207 29.07 16.12 -10.90
N MET A 208 28.05 16.80 -10.40
CA MET A 208 28.01 18.26 -10.26
C MET A 208 28.53 18.78 -8.92
N GLY A 209 28.98 17.93 -8.00
CA GLY A 209 29.47 18.34 -6.69
C GLY A 209 28.43 19.02 -5.79
N ASN A 210 27.14 18.84 -6.09
CA ASN A 210 26.03 19.52 -5.40
C ASN A 210 25.61 18.85 -4.08
N LEU A 211 26.18 17.69 -3.75
CA LEU A 211 25.82 16.88 -2.59
C LEU A 211 25.78 17.67 -1.26
N PRO A 212 26.73 18.56 -0.92
CA PRO A 212 26.69 19.32 0.33
C PRO A 212 25.49 20.27 0.42
N PHE A 213 25.10 20.90 -0.70
CA PHE A 213 23.98 21.84 -0.75
C PHE A 213 22.65 21.12 -0.66
N ILE A 214 22.52 19.99 -1.36
CA ILE A 214 21.37 19.11 -1.32
C ILE A 214 21.18 18.53 0.10
N PHE A 215 22.26 18.06 0.73
CA PHE A 215 22.25 17.59 2.10
C PHE A 215 21.75 18.66 3.07
N LYS A 216 22.24 19.90 2.96
CA LYS A 216 21.80 21.02 3.81
C LYS A 216 20.29 21.27 3.69
N ARG A 217 19.76 21.21 2.47
CA ARG A 217 18.33 21.39 2.20
C ARG A 217 17.50 20.24 2.78
N TRP A 218 17.88 19.00 2.51
CA TRP A 218 17.23 17.80 3.04
C TRP A 218 17.32 17.75 4.56
N TYR A 219 18.48 18.05 5.13
CA TYR A 219 18.70 18.03 6.58
C TYR A 219 17.85 19.07 7.32
N ALA A 220 17.55 20.21 6.71
CA ALA A 220 16.64 21.19 7.30
C ALA A 220 15.22 20.62 7.52
N LYS A 221 14.73 19.80 6.58
CA LYS A 221 13.46 19.08 6.72
C LYS A 221 13.59 17.95 7.74
N GLN A 222 14.63 17.15 7.64
CA GLN A 222 14.92 16.07 8.59
C GLN A 222 15.01 16.60 10.04
N LYS A 223 15.60 17.76 10.26
CA LYS A 223 15.65 18.40 11.57
C LYS A 223 14.25 18.76 12.10
N ARG A 224 13.35 19.24 11.24
CA ARG A 224 11.95 19.49 11.63
C ARG A 224 11.25 18.20 12.06
N PHE A 225 11.39 17.13 11.29
CA PHE A 225 10.88 15.81 11.65
C PHE A 225 11.40 15.39 13.04
N LEU A 226 12.72 15.45 13.26
CA LEU A 226 13.34 15.05 14.52
C LEU A 226 12.83 15.89 15.72
N VAL A 227 12.57 17.18 15.53
CA VAL A 227 12.02 18.04 16.58
C VAL A 227 10.59 17.59 16.97
N PHE A 228 9.71 17.36 16.00
CA PHE A 228 8.36 16.88 16.28
C PHE A 228 8.37 15.48 16.90
N GLN A 229 9.19 14.58 16.37
CA GLN A 229 9.35 13.23 16.90
C GLN A 229 9.89 13.26 18.34
N ALA A 230 10.90 14.09 18.63
CA ALA A 230 11.46 14.22 19.98
C ALA A 230 10.42 14.74 20.99
N ARG A 231 9.59 15.70 20.60
CA ARG A 231 8.50 16.21 21.45
C ARG A 231 7.46 15.12 21.72
N ALA A 232 7.00 14.45 20.68
CA ALA A 232 6.05 13.34 20.82
C ALA A 232 6.61 12.22 21.71
N SER A 233 7.85 11.78 21.46
CA SER A 233 8.51 10.74 22.25
C SER A 233 8.75 11.15 23.70
N SER A 234 9.13 12.41 23.96
CA SER A 234 9.31 12.94 25.32
C SER A 234 8.01 12.90 26.10
N MET A 235 6.89 13.34 25.51
CA MET A 235 5.58 13.28 26.15
C MET A 235 5.11 11.84 26.36
N GLN A 236 5.37 10.94 25.43
CA GLN A 236 5.07 9.52 25.58
C GLN A 236 5.90 8.88 26.69
N SER A 237 7.21 9.17 26.78
CA SER A 237 8.08 8.70 27.86
C SER A 237 7.62 9.20 29.23
N LEU A 238 7.21 10.43 29.33
CA LEU A 238 6.61 10.97 30.55
C LEU A 238 5.33 10.20 30.91
N GLY A 239 4.48 9.93 29.94
CA GLY A 239 3.26 9.15 30.15
C GLY A 239 3.54 7.73 30.62
N THR A 240 4.52 7.05 30.03
CA THR A 240 4.95 5.71 30.48
C THR A 240 5.48 5.73 31.91
N SER A 241 6.33 6.70 32.24
CA SER A 241 6.88 6.84 33.59
C SER A 241 5.78 7.09 34.63
N VAL A 242 4.85 8.01 34.35
CA VAL A 242 3.70 8.27 35.22
C VAL A 242 2.82 7.04 35.40
N SER A 243 2.56 6.30 34.32
CA SER A 243 1.78 5.05 34.34
C SER A 243 2.46 3.98 35.22
N GLN A 244 3.79 3.85 35.14
CA GLN A 244 4.55 2.94 36.00
C GLN A 244 4.46 3.33 37.47
N VAL A 245 4.58 4.64 37.77
CA VAL A 245 4.42 5.14 39.16
C VAL A 245 3.03 4.84 39.67
N ILE A 246 1.97 5.05 38.88
CA ILE A 246 0.60 4.72 39.26
C ILE A 246 0.45 3.24 39.61
N MET A 247 0.99 2.34 38.78
CA MET A 247 0.95 0.90 39.04
C MET A 247 1.65 0.54 40.37
N MET A 248 2.82 1.11 40.62
CA MET A 248 3.57 0.86 41.86
C MET A 248 2.84 1.42 43.09
N VAL A 249 2.37 2.66 43.01
CA VAL A 249 1.62 3.33 44.08
C VAL A 249 0.33 2.57 44.36
N GLN A 250 -0.43 2.23 43.35
CA GLN A 250 -1.70 1.51 43.50
C GLN A 250 -1.51 0.17 44.20
N GLY A 251 -0.54 -0.65 43.75
CA GLY A 251 -0.27 -1.94 44.40
C GLY A 251 0.16 -1.79 45.88
N SER A 252 0.96 -0.78 46.18
CA SER A 252 1.43 -0.52 47.54
C SER A 252 0.35 0.10 48.44
N MET A 253 -0.40 1.07 47.90
CA MET A 253 -1.48 1.72 48.64
C MET A 253 -2.68 0.81 48.86
N LEU A 254 -2.95 -0.13 47.96
CA LEU A 254 -4.01 -1.13 48.16
C LEU A 254 -3.70 -2.00 49.41
N LEU A 255 -2.43 -2.36 49.60
CA LEU A 255 -1.98 -3.03 50.82
C LEU A 255 -2.17 -2.12 52.03
N GLY A 256 -1.77 -0.85 51.95
CA GLY A 256 -1.93 0.15 53.02
C GLY A 256 -3.39 0.38 53.40
N VAL A 257 -4.28 0.56 52.44
CA VAL A 257 -5.73 0.69 52.65
C VAL A 257 -6.29 -0.55 53.35
N GLY A 258 -5.94 -1.74 52.91
CA GLY A 258 -6.38 -2.98 53.53
C GLY A 258 -5.87 -3.10 54.98
N THR A 259 -4.62 -2.74 55.23
CA THR A 259 -4.06 -2.71 56.60
C THR A 259 -4.76 -1.68 57.46
N LEU A 260 -5.05 -0.49 56.97
CA LEU A 260 -5.82 0.51 57.66
C LEU A 260 -7.21 0.00 58.06
N LEU A 261 -7.92 -0.65 57.13
CA LEU A 261 -9.24 -1.22 57.38
C LEU A 261 -9.21 -2.30 58.47
N THR A 262 -8.13 -3.06 58.55
CA THR A 262 -7.91 -4.06 59.61
C THR A 262 -7.67 -3.37 60.95
N LEU A 263 -6.85 -2.30 60.99
CA LEU A 263 -6.54 -1.55 62.24
C LEU A 263 -7.74 -0.81 62.83
N ILE A 264 -8.65 -0.31 61.98
CA ILE A 264 -9.88 0.34 62.44
C ILE A 264 -11.04 -0.63 62.70
N GLY A 265 -10.79 -1.96 62.60
CA GLY A 265 -11.77 -2.97 62.92
C GLY A 265 -12.86 -3.22 61.88
N LEU A 266 -12.74 -2.63 60.68
CA LEU A 266 -13.67 -2.85 59.56
C LEU A 266 -13.39 -4.12 58.78
N MET A 267 -12.24 -4.78 59.04
CA MET A 267 -11.84 -6.03 58.42
C MET A 267 -11.21 -6.96 59.47
N ASP A 268 -11.55 -8.24 59.43
CA ASP A 268 -11.03 -9.24 60.39
C ASP A 268 -9.50 -9.43 60.17
N ALA A 269 -8.73 -9.35 61.25
CA ALA A 269 -7.28 -9.58 61.24
C ALA A 269 -6.88 -10.98 60.70
N ARG A 270 -7.78 -11.99 60.85
CA ARG A 270 -7.60 -13.32 60.25
C ARG A 270 -7.54 -13.31 58.72
N MET A 271 -8.03 -12.23 58.09
CA MET A 271 -7.99 -12.02 56.63
C MET A 271 -6.73 -11.32 56.14
N ALA A 272 -5.70 -11.09 56.97
CA ALA A 272 -4.46 -10.42 56.59
C ALA A 272 -3.78 -11.02 55.35
N GLY A 273 -3.87 -12.36 55.17
CA GLY A 273 -3.42 -13.01 53.94
C GLY A 273 -4.15 -12.55 52.67
N ASN A 274 -5.40 -12.10 52.77
CA ASN A 274 -6.17 -11.62 51.63
C ASN A 274 -5.69 -10.23 51.15
N LEU A 275 -4.99 -9.46 51.98
CA LEU A 275 -4.40 -8.16 51.61
C LEU A 275 -3.32 -8.33 50.55
N ILE A 276 -2.48 -9.35 50.71
CA ILE A 276 -1.45 -9.71 49.72
C ILE A 276 -2.11 -10.13 48.39
N ILE A 277 -3.18 -10.92 48.48
CA ILE A 277 -3.95 -11.33 47.33
C ILE A 277 -4.52 -10.12 46.60
N ALA A 278 -5.17 -9.21 47.32
CA ALA A 278 -5.75 -8.00 46.76
C ALA A 278 -4.70 -7.14 46.03
N LYS A 279 -3.49 -6.99 46.61
CA LYS A 279 -2.36 -6.29 45.96
C LYS A 279 -2.03 -6.89 44.60
N PHE A 280 -1.81 -8.20 44.56
CA PHE A 280 -1.39 -8.87 43.30
C PHE A 280 -2.51 -8.96 42.29
N ILE A 281 -3.75 -9.24 42.69
CA ILE A 281 -4.92 -9.23 41.83
C ILE A 281 -5.14 -7.82 41.26
N GLY A 282 -5.00 -6.78 42.08
CA GLY A 282 -5.13 -5.38 41.63
C GLY A 282 -4.07 -5.03 40.55
N ALA A 283 -2.83 -5.45 40.75
CA ALA A 283 -1.78 -5.22 39.78
C ALA A 283 -2.05 -5.99 38.47
N LEU A 284 -2.52 -7.26 38.57
CA LEU A 284 -2.84 -8.10 37.42
C LEU A 284 -4.02 -7.54 36.62
N ALA A 285 -5.05 -7.05 37.31
CA ALA A 285 -6.27 -6.49 36.70
C ALA A 285 -5.99 -5.22 35.87
N ILE A 286 -5.02 -4.41 36.25
CA ILE A 286 -4.72 -3.13 35.58
C ILE A 286 -3.67 -3.28 34.50
N ARG A 287 -2.85 -4.33 34.55
CA ARG A 287 -1.72 -4.54 33.64
C ARG A 287 -2.10 -4.44 32.15
N PRO A 288 -3.15 -5.11 31.61
CA PRO A 288 -3.50 -4.99 30.19
C PRO A 288 -3.91 -3.57 29.80
N THR A 289 -4.72 -2.91 30.64
CA THR A 289 -5.13 -1.52 30.40
C THR A 289 -3.94 -0.57 30.38
N MET A 290 -3.00 -0.72 31.31
CA MET A 290 -1.77 0.07 31.31
C MET A 290 -0.91 -0.18 30.08
N MET A 291 -0.83 -1.41 29.60
CA MET A 291 -0.10 -1.76 28.38
C MET A 291 -0.67 -1.03 27.16
N ILE A 292 -2.00 -0.94 27.05
CA ILE A 292 -2.68 -0.17 26.00
C ILE A 292 -2.34 1.32 26.15
N VAL A 293 -2.44 1.89 27.35
CA VAL A 293 -2.13 3.30 27.62
C VAL A 293 -0.67 3.63 27.31
N MET A 294 0.27 2.79 27.73
CA MET A 294 1.70 2.97 27.46
C MET A 294 2.06 2.90 25.96
N SER A 295 1.26 2.17 25.17
CA SER A 295 1.45 2.02 23.73
C SER A 295 0.44 2.83 22.91
N TRP A 296 -0.14 3.87 23.50
CA TRP A 296 -1.25 4.61 22.92
C TRP A 296 -0.92 5.25 21.57
N SER A 297 0.32 5.69 21.37
CA SER A 297 0.79 6.20 20.06
C SER A 297 0.68 5.18 18.94
N GLN A 298 0.90 3.88 19.25
CA GLN A 298 0.73 2.80 18.25
C GLN A 298 -0.76 2.62 17.91
N VAL A 299 -1.64 2.72 18.90
CA VAL A 299 -3.10 2.65 18.70
C VAL A 299 -3.58 3.79 17.80
N ILE A 300 -3.11 5.03 18.05
CA ILE A 300 -3.44 6.19 17.21
C ILE A 300 -2.94 5.97 15.77
N ALA A 301 -1.66 5.61 15.62
CA ALA A 301 -1.06 5.41 14.30
C ALA A 301 -1.82 4.35 13.47
N VAL A 302 -2.25 3.28 14.11
CA VAL A 302 -3.03 2.23 13.43
C VAL A 302 -4.46 2.69 13.10
N ARG A 303 -5.11 3.43 14.00
CA ARG A 303 -6.43 4.01 13.75
C ARG A 303 -6.42 4.92 12.51
N GLU A 304 -5.39 5.75 12.38
CA GLU A 304 -5.19 6.60 11.21
C GLU A 304 -4.86 5.79 9.96
N ALA A 305 -3.97 4.80 10.08
CA ALA A 305 -3.63 3.91 8.97
C ALA A 305 -4.86 3.17 8.42
N VAL A 306 -5.75 2.68 9.29
CA VAL A 306 -7.02 2.03 8.90
C VAL A 306 -7.95 3.02 8.21
N LYS A 307 -8.07 4.25 8.75
CA LYS A 307 -8.87 5.32 8.14
C LYS A 307 -8.38 5.66 6.72
N ASP A 308 -7.07 5.87 6.57
CA ASP A 308 -6.45 6.18 5.28
C ASP A 308 -6.62 5.03 4.27
N LEU A 309 -6.40 3.78 4.71
CA LEU A 309 -6.62 2.59 3.88
C LEU A 309 -8.08 2.48 3.43
N LYS A 310 -9.02 2.78 4.32
CA LYS A 310 -10.44 2.77 3.99
C LYS A 310 -10.76 3.80 2.92
N VAL A 311 -10.33 5.05 3.10
CA VAL A 311 -10.50 6.13 2.11
C VAL A 311 -9.84 5.77 0.78
N PHE A 312 -8.63 5.19 0.82
CA PHE A 312 -7.91 4.76 -0.38
C PHE A 312 -8.69 3.70 -1.16
N LEU A 313 -9.22 2.67 -0.49
CA LEU A 313 -10.00 1.60 -1.12
C LEU A 313 -11.39 2.07 -1.59
N GLU A 314 -12.00 3.03 -0.90
CA GLU A 314 -13.28 3.64 -1.30
C GLU A 314 -13.15 4.50 -2.56
N ASN A 315 -12.01 5.17 -2.73
CA ASN A 315 -11.69 6.00 -3.89
C ASN A 315 -11.20 5.17 -5.10
N ALA A 316 -10.91 3.88 -4.92
CA ALA A 316 -10.53 2.99 -6.01
C ALA A 316 -11.67 2.90 -7.04
N ARG A 317 -11.34 3.00 -8.32
CA ARG A 317 -12.33 2.77 -9.38
C ARG A 317 -12.80 1.32 -9.31
N PRO A 318 -14.10 1.06 -9.47
CA PRO A 318 -14.56 -0.32 -9.57
C PRO A 318 -13.89 -0.95 -10.81
N PRO A 319 -13.43 -2.20 -10.72
CA PRO A 319 -12.98 -2.91 -11.90
C PRO A 319 -14.12 -2.86 -12.94
N VAL A 320 -13.75 -2.54 -14.18
CA VAL A 320 -14.69 -2.59 -15.30
C VAL A 320 -14.96 -4.06 -15.59
N THR A 321 -15.87 -4.66 -14.83
CA THR A 321 -16.37 -6.01 -15.10
C THR A 321 -17.63 -5.86 -15.93
N SER A 322 -17.47 -5.71 -17.24
CA SER A 322 -18.63 -5.66 -18.16
C SER A 322 -19.36 -7.00 -18.24
N GLY A 323 -18.74 -8.08 -17.78
CA GLY A 323 -19.27 -9.46 -17.90
C GLY A 323 -19.53 -9.91 -19.33
N ILE A 324 -19.34 -9.03 -20.31
CA ILE A 324 -19.52 -9.26 -21.73
C ILE A 324 -18.14 -9.30 -22.36
N LYS A 325 -17.74 -10.46 -22.85
CA LYS A 325 -16.51 -10.62 -23.62
C LYS A 325 -16.71 -9.99 -25.00
N LEU A 326 -16.05 -8.86 -25.23
CA LEU A 326 -16.10 -8.17 -26.52
C LEU A 326 -15.29 -8.93 -27.56
N PRO A 327 -15.69 -8.92 -28.85
CA PRO A 327 -14.89 -9.50 -29.92
C PRO A 327 -13.56 -8.75 -30.08
N PRO A 328 -12.53 -9.39 -30.66
CA PRO A 328 -11.27 -8.73 -30.98
C PRO A 328 -11.50 -7.45 -31.79
N PRO A 329 -10.87 -6.31 -31.44
CA PRO A 329 -11.06 -5.08 -32.16
C PRO A 329 -10.41 -5.13 -33.55
N GLU A 330 -11.11 -4.56 -34.55
CA GLU A 330 -10.61 -4.41 -35.93
C GLU A 330 -9.72 -3.17 -36.08
N GLY A 331 -9.84 -2.19 -35.17
CA GLY A 331 -8.98 -1.01 -35.12
C GLY A 331 -9.61 0.27 -35.62
N LYS A 332 -10.95 0.36 -35.77
CA LYS A 332 -11.63 1.60 -36.09
C LYS A 332 -11.64 2.54 -34.89
N LEU A 333 -10.97 3.69 -34.99
CA LEU A 333 -10.90 4.69 -33.93
C LEU A 333 -11.82 5.88 -34.21
N VAL A 334 -12.61 6.25 -33.22
CA VAL A 334 -13.46 7.47 -33.25
C VAL A 334 -13.23 8.30 -32.00
N VAL A 335 -12.72 9.51 -32.20
CA VAL A 335 -12.47 10.51 -31.14
C VAL A 335 -13.44 11.65 -31.33
N ARG A 336 -14.26 11.96 -30.29
CA ARG A 336 -15.29 13.00 -30.37
C ARG A 336 -15.12 14.01 -29.23
N ASP A 337 -14.82 15.24 -29.58
CA ASP A 337 -14.79 16.44 -28.71
C ASP A 337 -14.06 16.20 -27.38
N ILE A 338 -12.89 15.53 -27.45
CA ILE A 338 -12.12 15.24 -26.24
C ILE A 338 -11.45 16.50 -25.71
N SER A 339 -11.63 16.75 -24.42
CA SER A 339 -10.89 17.75 -23.66
C SER A 339 -10.31 17.10 -22.41
N PHE A 340 -9.13 17.52 -22.01
CA PHE A 340 -8.47 17.00 -20.81
C PHE A 340 -7.86 18.14 -19.99
N GLN A 341 -8.11 18.09 -18.69
CA GLN A 341 -7.60 19.01 -17.69
C GLN A 341 -6.99 18.19 -16.55
N GLN A 342 -5.77 18.50 -16.17
CA GLN A 342 -5.10 17.81 -15.05
C GLN A 342 -5.62 18.36 -13.73
N GLY A 343 -5.91 17.48 -12.77
CA GLY A 343 -6.50 17.84 -11.48
C GLY A 343 -5.75 18.96 -10.77
N GLY A 344 -6.48 19.99 -10.32
CA GLY A 344 -5.94 21.14 -9.59
C GLY A 344 -5.42 22.30 -10.45
N ASN A 345 -5.45 22.19 -11.77
CA ASN A 345 -5.00 23.26 -12.67
C ASN A 345 -6.15 23.66 -13.61
N ASP A 346 -6.48 24.96 -13.70
CA ASP A 346 -7.57 25.45 -14.56
C ASP A 346 -7.23 25.40 -16.06
N LYS A 347 -5.97 25.14 -16.40
CA LYS A 347 -5.51 25.10 -17.78
C LYS A 347 -5.82 23.74 -18.42
N LYS A 348 -6.61 23.74 -19.50
CA LYS A 348 -6.81 22.57 -20.33
C LYS A 348 -5.52 22.21 -21.08
N ILE A 349 -5.12 20.94 -21.01
CA ILE A 349 -3.99 20.42 -21.79
C ILE A 349 -4.44 20.09 -23.21
N LEU A 350 -5.66 19.55 -23.36
CA LEU A 350 -6.30 19.33 -24.65
C LEU A 350 -7.71 19.96 -24.62
N ASP A 351 -8.12 20.57 -25.74
CA ASP A 351 -9.40 21.25 -25.89
C ASP A 351 -10.03 20.93 -27.23
N SER A 352 -11.16 20.22 -27.21
CA SER A 352 -12.04 19.92 -28.34
C SER A 352 -11.34 19.23 -29.53
N ILE A 353 -10.66 18.11 -29.32
CA ILE A 353 -10.05 17.31 -30.38
C ILE A 353 -11.06 16.28 -30.91
N SER A 354 -11.22 16.23 -32.23
CA SER A 354 -12.14 15.31 -32.90
C SER A 354 -11.56 14.79 -34.20
N PHE A 355 -11.45 13.48 -34.35
CA PHE A 355 -11.03 12.83 -35.59
C PHE A 355 -11.50 11.36 -35.61
N SER A 356 -11.43 10.74 -36.78
CA SER A 356 -11.72 9.32 -36.96
C SER A 356 -10.73 8.66 -37.92
N LEU A 357 -10.39 7.42 -37.63
CA LEU A 357 -9.52 6.60 -38.46
C LEU A 357 -10.20 5.26 -38.72
N GLU A 358 -10.24 4.86 -39.96
CA GLU A 358 -10.65 3.50 -40.35
C GLU A 358 -9.44 2.53 -40.17
N PRO A 359 -9.68 1.23 -40.05
CA PRO A 359 -8.60 0.24 -40.04
C PRO A 359 -7.63 0.42 -41.20
N ARG A 360 -6.38 -0.04 -41.03
CA ARG A 360 -5.30 0.06 -42.04
C ARG A 360 -4.84 1.48 -42.37
N ASN A 361 -5.00 2.40 -41.44
CA ASN A 361 -4.52 3.78 -41.64
C ASN A 361 -3.39 4.14 -40.65
N ILE A 362 -2.43 4.87 -41.15
CA ILE A 362 -1.37 5.49 -40.36
C ILE A 362 -1.69 6.96 -40.19
N CYS A 363 -1.76 7.42 -38.94
CA CYS A 363 -1.95 8.82 -38.61
C CYS A 363 -0.70 9.37 -37.90
N ALA A 364 -0.05 10.35 -38.50
CA ALA A 364 1.02 11.09 -37.84
C ALA A 364 0.44 12.26 -37.04
N VAL A 365 0.83 12.39 -35.77
CA VAL A 365 0.45 13.49 -34.89
C VAL A 365 1.64 14.47 -34.79
N LEU A 366 1.39 15.70 -35.19
CA LEU A 366 2.35 16.79 -35.19
C LEU A 366 1.98 17.87 -34.17
N GLY A 367 2.98 18.51 -33.62
CA GLY A 367 2.79 19.65 -32.71
C GLY A 367 4.08 20.01 -31.99
N GLU A 368 4.18 21.22 -31.52
CA GLU A 368 5.32 21.69 -30.71
C GLU A 368 5.47 20.87 -29.41
N SER A 369 6.63 20.97 -28.76
CA SER A 369 6.80 20.38 -27.44
C SER A 369 5.80 21.00 -26.46
N GLY A 370 5.13 20.18 -25.64
CA GLY A 370 4.06 20.67 -24.75
C GLY A 370 2.68 20.86 -25.40
N ALA A 371 2.51 20.61 -26.70
CA ALA A 371 1.20 20.75 -27.37
C ALA A 371 0.14 19.71 -26.95
N GLY A 372 0.50 18.71 -26.12
CA GLY A 372 -0.43 17.71 -25.62
C GLY A 372 -0.40 16.37 -26.36
N LYS A 373 0.60 16.10 -27.25
CA LYS A 373 0.72 14.85 -28.02
C LYS A 373 0.77 13.60 -27.14
N SER A 374 1.64 13.57 -26.15
CA SER A 374 1.75 12.43 -25.22
C SER A 374 0.51 12.26 -24.33
N THR A 375 -0.18 13.36 -24.01
CA THR A 375 -1.48 13.33 -23.32
C THR A 375 -2.55 12.71 -24.21
N LEU A 376 -2.57 13.06 -25.51
CA LEU A 376 -3.44 12.42 -26.49
C LEU A 376 -3.18 10.92 -26.58
N ALA A 377 -1.91 10.50 -26.69
CA ALA A 377 -1.55 9.09 -26.72
C ALA A 377 -2.08 8.32 -25.48
N ARG A 378 -1.96 8.90 -24.29
CA ARG A 378 -2.49 8.29 -23.05
C ARG A 378 -4.01 8.19 -23.03
N LEU A 379 -4.73 9.19 -23.59
CA LEU A 379 -6.20 9.17 -23.73
C LEU A 379 -6.64 8.08 -24.73
N LEU A 380 -5.94 7.97 -25.87
CA LEU A 380 -6.21 6.96 -26.88
C LEU A 380 -6.03 5.54 -26.36
N MET A 381 -5.09 5.34 -25.46
CA MET A 381 -4.84 4.06 -24.78
C MET A 381 -5.75 3.80 -23.58
N GLY A 382 -6.65 4.76 -23.23
CA GLY A 382 -7.49 4.65 -22.05
C GLY A 382 -6.71 4.64 -20.73
N TYR A 383 -5.48 5.18 -20.74
CA TYR A 383 -4.65 5.35 -19.53
C TYR A 383 -5.22 6.41 -18.61
N ILE A 384 -5.71 7.49 -19.22
CA ILE A 384 -6.44 8.56 -18.55
C ILE A 384 -7.79 8.73 -19.23
N THR A 385 -8.79 9.18 -18.47
CA THR A 385 -10.13 9.45 -19.00
C THR A 385 -10.23 10.92 -19.39
N PRO A 386 -10.86 11.25 -20.54
CA PRO A 386 -11.09 12.63 -20.92
C PRO A 386 -12.03 13.31 -19.92
N SER A 387 -11.80 14.61 -19.65
CA SER A 387 -12.71 15.43 -18.86
C SER A 387 -14.04 15.69 -19.58
N LYS A 388 -14.00 15.71 -20.93
CA LYS A 388 -15.16 15.84 -21.80
C LYS A 388 -14.92 15.07 -23.08
N GLY A 389 -15.97 14.55 -23.71
CA GLY A 389 -15.90 13.79 -24.95
C GLY A 389 -15.66 12.30 -24.75
N THR A 390 -15.42 11.57 -25.84
CA THR A 390 -15.23 10.10 -25.81
C THR A 390 -14.18 9.63 -26.83
N VAL A 391 -13.42 8.60 -26.44
CA VAL A 391 -12.54 7.82 -27.33
C VAL A 391 -13.16 6.45 -27.48
N ARG A 392 -13.43 6.02 -28.71
CA ARG A 392 -14.06 4.73 -28.98
C ARG A 392 -13.20 3.92 -29.96
N LEU A 393 -12.99 2.66 -29.63
CA LEU A 393 -12.39 1.65 -30.50
C LEU A 393 -13.50 0.67 -30.90
N ASP A 394 -13.76 0.56 -32.22
CA ASP A 394 -14.84 -0.24 -32.79
C ASP A 394 -16.23 0.04 -32.16
N GLY A 395 -16.51 1.32 -31.92
CA GLY A 395 -17.77 1.78 -31.32
C GLY A 395 -17.85 1.67 -29.80
N VAL A 396 -16.95 0.94 -29.15
CA VAL A 396 -16.90 0.76 -27.68
C VAL A 396 -15.95 1.80 -27.06
N SER A 397 -16.36 2.42 -25.96
CA SER A 397 -15.52 3.40 -25.28
C SER A 397 -14.29 2.75 -24.64
N MET A 398 -13.12 3.41 -24.74
CA MET A 398 -11.83 2.87 -24.24
C MET A 398 -11.81 2.61 -22.74
N ASP A 399 -12.64 3.30 -21.98
CA ASP A 399 -12.82 3.10 -20.53
C ASP A 399 -13.71 1.90 -20.18
N THR A 400 -14.49 1.40 -21.15
CA THR A 400 -15.39 0.25 -20.99
C THR A 400 -14.69 -1.08 -21.32
N TRP A 401 -13.60 -1.05 -22.07
CA TRP A 401 -12.83 -2.24 -22.39
C TRP A 401 -12.13 -2.81 -21.14
N GLU A 402 -12.27 -4.11 -20.90
CA GLU A 402 -11.43 -4.79 -19.92
C GLU A 402 -9.98 -4.80 -20.43
N LYS A 403 -9.08 -4.14 -19.70
CA LYS A 403 -7.67 -4.03 -20.12
C LYS A 403 -7.00 -5.37 -20.29
N LYS A 404 -7.44 -6.40 -19.54
CA LYS A 404 -6.95 -7.77 -19.65
C LYS A 404 -7.25 -8.39 -21.01
N ASP A 405 -8.41 -8.10 -21.59
CA ASP A 405 -8.82 -8.65 -22.89
C ASP A 405 -8.29 -7.79 -24.03
N LEU A 406 -8.24 -6.48 -23.86
CA LEU A 406 -7.75 -5.53 -24.87
C LEU A 406 -6.24 -5.62 -25.10
N CYS A 407 -5.45 -5.98 -24.08
CA CYS A 407 -3.99 -5.87 -24.10
C CYS A 407 -3.29 -6.70 -25.19
N ASP A 408 -3.91 -7.76 -25.72
CA ASP A 408 -3.33 -8.54 -26.83
C ASP A 408 -3.53 -7.88 -28.21
N TYR A 409 -4.49 -6.95 -28.31
CA TYR A 409 -4.88 -6.29 -29.56
C TYR A 409 -4.39 -4.84 -29.66
N VAL A 410 -3.79 -4.30 -28.59
CA VAL A 410 -3.26 -2.93 -28.55
C VAL A 410 -1.76 -2.93 -28.28
N GLY A 411 -1.03 -2.09 -29.02
CA GLY A 411 0.37 -1.81 -28.84
C GLY A 411 0.62 -0.38 -28.38
N TYR A 412 1.48 -0.18 -27.39
CA TYR A 412 1.83 1.15 -26.92
C TYR A 412 3.31 1.31 -26.64
N LEU A 413 3.92 2.34 -27.22
CA LEU A 413 5.25 2.81 -26.87
C LEU A 413 5.14 4.21 -26.26
N PRO A 414 5.40 4.38 -24.96
CA PRO A 414 5.46 5.72 -24.34
C PRO A 414 6.77 6.43 -24.67
N GLN A 415 6.77 7.76 -24.59
CA GLN A 415 7.98 8.58 -24.75
C GLN A 415 9.05 8.23 -23.70
N ASP A 416 8.67 8.14 -22.43
CA ASP A 416 9.54 7.69 -21.35
C ASP A 416 9.40 6.17 -21.17
N LEU A 417 10.19 5.42 -21.92
CA LEU A 417 10.15 3.97 -21.86
C LEU A 417 10.75 3.46 -20.55
N GLN A 418 9.92 2.80 -19.76
CA GLN A 418 10.32 2.06 -18.56
C GLN A 418 10.31 0.56 -18.86
N LEU A 419 11.40 -0.11 -18.49
CA LEU A 419 11.51 -1.57 -18.49
C LEU A 419 11.55 -2.03 -17.04
N PHE A 420 10.99 -3.21 -16.78
CA PHE A 420 10.97 -3.82 -15.45
C PHE A 420 12.19 -4.73 -15.29
N GLY A 421 12.76 -4.79 -14.07
CA GLY A 421 13.80 -5.74 -13.72
C GLY A 421 13.36 -7.19 -13.92
N GLY A 422 14.31 -8.10 -14.10
CA GLY A 422 14.06 -9.50 -14.39
C GLY A 422 14.36 -9.85 -15.87
N GLU A 423 13.72 -10.87 -16.40
CA GLU A 423 13.96 -11.34 -17.76
C GLU A 423 13.43 -10.34 -18.81
N VAL A 424 14.27 -10.04 -19.82
CA VAL A 424 13.85 -9.16 -20.92
C VAL A 424 12.66 -9.72 -21.68
N VAL A 425 12.58 -11.04 -21.82
CA VAL A 425 11.44 -11.72 -22.46
C VAL A 425 10.13 -11.37 -21.77
N GLN A 426 10.10 -11.27 -20.44
CA GLN A 426 8.91 -10.87 -19.68
C GLN A 426 8.46 -9.45 -20.02
N ASN A 427 9.40 -8.54 -20.27
CA ASN A 427 9.09 -7.19 -20.73
C ASN A 427 8.43 -7.19 -22.11
N ILE A 428 8.91 -8.01 -23.04
CA ILE A 428 8.34 -8.15 -24.39
C ILE A 428 6.96 -8.79 -24.33
N THR A 429 6.80 -9.90 -23.59
CA THR A 429 5.55 -10.65 -23.46
C THR A 429 4.53 -10.01 -22.53
N ARG A 430 4.87 -8.88 -21.91
CA ARG A 430 4.03 -8.16 -20.94
C ARG A 430 3.65 -9.03 -19.74
N PHE A 431 4.59 -9.84 -19.25
CA PHE A 431 4.44 -10.78 -18.12
C PHE A 431 3.34 -11.85 -18.35
N LYS A 432 2.97 -12.09 -19.61
CA LYS A 432 2.06 -13.17 -19.98
C LYS A 432 2.83 -14.44 -20.35
N PRO A 433 2.16 -15.60 -20.39
CA PRO A 433 2.75 -16.82 -20.92
C PRO A 433 3.33 -16.58 -22.32
N VAL A 434 4.52 -17.11 -22.55
CA VAL A 434 5.28 -16.89 -23.80
C VAL A 434 4.61 -17.64 -24.93
N ASP A 435 4.30 -16.91 -26.02
CA ASP A 435 4.01 -17.49 -27.32
C ASP A 435 5.32 -17.50 -28.13
N GLU A 436 5.94 -18.68 -28.26
CA GLU A 436 7.26 -18.83 -28.89
C GLU A 436 7.30 -18.28 -30.31
N LYS A 437 6.26 -18.54 -31.13
CA LYS A 437 6.20 -18.06 -32.52
C LYS A 437 6.11 -16.54 -32.58
N ALA A 438 5.31 -15.95 -31.72
CA ALA A 438 5.18 -14.50 -31.64
C ALA A 438 6.47 -13.86 -31.10
N LEU A 439 7.13 -14.50 -30.12
CA LEU A 439 8.41 -14.04 -29.57
C LEU A 439 9.52 -14.12 -30.63
N GLU A 440 9.67 -15.26 -31.31
CA GLU A 440 10.65 -15.44 -32.37
C GLU A 440 10.51 -14.36 -33.43
N LYS A 441 9.28 -14.16 -33.93
CA LYS A 441 8.99 -13.17 -34.96
C LYS A 441 9.39 -11.75 -34.48
N VAL A 442 8.91 -11.32 -33.33
CA VAL A 442 9.18 -9.96 -32.87
C VAL A 442 10.65 -9.73 -32.53
N CYS A 443 11.35 -10.75 -32.03
CA CYS A 443 12.79 -10.66 -31.81
C CYS A 443 13.59 -10.55 -33.14
N LYS A 444 13.17 -11.23 -34.19
CA LYS A 444 13.77 -11.08 -35.53
C LYS A 444 13.46 -9.72 -36.15
N ASP A 445 12.23 -9.24 -36.01
CA ASP A 445 11.78 -7.96 -36.56
C ASP A 445 12.54 -6.77 -35.92
N PHE A 446 12.87 -6.85 -34.62
CA PHE A 446 13.50 -5.76 -33.87
C PHE A 446 14.98 -6.00 -33.55
N ASP A 447 15.68 -6.92 -34.25
CA ASP A 447 17.11 -7.26 -34.05
C ASP A 447 17.46 -7.58 -32.59
N LEU A 448 16.66 -8.45 -31.99
CA LEU A 448 16.77 -8.95 -30.62
C LEU A 448 16.91 -10.49 -30.59
N VAL A 449 17.56 -11.06 -31.60
CA VAL A 449 17.68 -12.52 -31.79
C VAL A 449 18.41 -13.18 -30.63
N ASP A 450 19.41 -12.49 -30.05
CA ASP A 450 20.15 -12.92 -28.86
C ASP A 450 19.24 -13.16 -27.66
N ILE A 451 18.20 -12.35 -27.49
CA ILE A 451 17.20 -12.51 -26.40
C ILE A 451 16.38 -13.79 -26.59
N TYR A 452 15.98 -14.05 -27.84
CA TYR A 452 15.23 -15.27 -28.17
C TYR A 452 16.09 -16.53 -28.03
N GLU A 453 17.34 -16.49 -28.52
CA GLU A 453 18.27 -17.61 -28.37
C GLU A 453 18.61 -17.92 -26.92
N GLY A 454 18.83 -16.89 -26.11
CA GLY A 454 19.04 -17.05 -24.66
C GLY A 454 17.84 -17.68 -23.97
N PHE A 455 16.63 -17.29 -24.34
CA PHE A 455 15.39 -17.89 -23.83
C PHE A 455 15.31 -19.39 -24.18
N LEU A 456 15.59 -19.77 -25.44
CA LEU A 456 15.57 -21.17 -25.86
C LEU A 456 16.62 -22.06 -25.17
N LYS A 457 17.78 -21.49 -24.84
CA LYS A 457 18.87 -22.20 -24.15
C LYS A 457 18.64 -22.32 -22.64
N GLY A 458 17.59 -21.68 -22.08
CA GLY A 458 17.37 -21.60 -20.64
C GLY A 458 18.32 -20.62 -19.93
N GLU A 459 18.97 -19.75 -20.68
CA GLU A 459 19.86 -18.68 -20.21
C GLU A 459 19.26 -17.32 -20.58
N PRO A 460 18.11 -16.94 -19.99
CA PRO A 460 17.41 -15.72 -20.38
C PRO A 460 18.27 -14.49 -20.08
N VAL A 461 18.29 -13.55 -21.00
CA VAL A 461 18.88 -12.23 -20.75
C VAL A 461 18.11 -11.54 -19.64
N THR A 462 18.76 -11.30 -18.51
CA THR A 462 18.19 -10.65 -17.34
C THR A 462 18.59 -9.18 -17.28
N MET A 463 17.65 -8.36 -16.86
CA MET A 463 17.93 -6.97 -16.48
C MET A 463 18.17 -6.94 -14.97
N THR A 464 19.35 -6.49 -14.56
CA THR A 464 19.60 -6.11 -13.18
C THR A 464 18.90 -4.78 -12.90
N ASP A 465 18.66 -4.48 -11.62
CA ASP A 465 18.01 -3.21 -11.20
C ASP A 465 18.81 -1.97 -11.65
N ASP A 466 20.06 -2.13 -12.02
CA ASP A 466 20.91 -1.12 -12.68
C ASP A 466 20.56 -1.00 -14.18
N LEU A 467 19.37 -0.43 -14.43
CA LEU A 467 18.88 -0.06 -15.77
C LEU A 467 19.84 0.89 -16.55
N PHE A 468 20.90 1.35 -15.92
CA PHE A 468 21.86 2.30 -16.49
C PHE A 468 22.80 1.68 -17.53
N ASP A 469 22.96 0.36 -17.56
CA ASP A 469 23.92 -0.31 -18.46
C ASP A 469 23.36 -0.64 -19.86
N MET A 470 22.05 -0.44 -20.09
CA MET A 470 21.48 -0.78 -21.40
C MET A 470 21.54 0.43 -22.36
N PRO A 471 22.17 0.28 -23.53
CA PRO A 471 22.19 1.32 -24.57
C PRO A 471 20.77 1.77 -24.94
N GLY A 472 20.56 3.09 -25.09
CA GLY A 472 19.26 3.67 -25.37
C GLY A 472 18.57 3.08 -26.61
N GLY A 473 19.32 2.81 -27.67
CA GLY A 473 18.79 2.15 -28.88
C GLY A 473 18.29 0.73 -28.61
N ARG A 474 18.98 -0.07 -27.78
CA ARG A 474 18.52 -1.42 -27.42
C ARG A 474 17.27 -1.37 -26.54
N LYS A 475 17.25 -0.45 -25.59
CA LYS A 475 16.07 -0.19 -24.76
C LYS A 475 14.86 0.17 -25.63
N GLN A 476 15.05 1.02 -26.64
CA GLN A 476 14.02 1.42 -27.58
C GLN A 476 13.50 0.23 -28.41
N ARG A 477 14.40 -0.62 -28.91
CA ARG A 477 14.04 -1.84 -29.66
C ARG A 477 13.20 -2.81 -28.82
N ILE A 478 13.55 -3.01 -27.54
CA ILE A 478 12.75 -3.83 -26.61
C ILE A 478 11.36 -3.21 -26.40
N GLY A 479 11.27 -1.89 -26.23
CA GLY A 479 10.00 -1.18 -26.12
C GLY A 479 9.11 -1.32 -27.36
N LEU A 480 9.71 -1.24 -28.54
CA LEU A 480 9.04 -1.49 -29.81
C LEU A 480 8.61 -2.95 -29.93
N ALA A 481 9.49 -3.92 -29.61
CA ALA A 481 9.14 -5.33 -29.59
C ALA A 481 7.93 -5.60 -28.67
N ARG A 482 7.89 -4.99 -27.48
CA ARG A 482 6.74 -5.03 -26.56
C ARG A 482 5.47 -4.45 -27.18
N ALA A 483 5.60 -3.34 -27.94
CA ALA A 483 4.45 -2.69 -28.56
C ALA A 483 3.87 -3.54 -29.73
N PHE A 484 4.72 -4.27 -30.46
CA PHE A 484 4.34 -5.06 -31.63
C PHE A 484 4.12 -6.56 -31.35
N TYR A 485 4.35 -7.00 -30.11
CA TYR A 485 4.17 -8.41 -29.72
C TYR A 485 2.75 -8.89 -30.01
N LYS A 486 2.62 -10.06 -30.64
CA LYS A 486 1.36 -10.66 -31.15
C LYS A 486 0.66 -9.85 -32.26
N SER A 487 1.36 -8.93 -32.92
CA SER A 487 0.84 -8.16 -34.05
C SER A 487 -0.51 -7.47 -33.76
N PRO A 488 -0.57 -6.50 -32.84
CA PRO A 488 -1.80 -5.83 -32.44
C PRO A 488 -2.46 -5.05 -33.59
N ASN A 489 -3.80 -4.91 -33.54
CA ASN A 489 -4.59 -4.22 -34.56
C ASN A 489 -4.67 -2.69 -34.31
N PHE A 490 -4.35 -2.23 -33.11
CA PHE A 490 -4.31 -0.81 -32.78
C PHE A 490 -3.00 -0.46 -32.07
N ILE A 491 -2.22 0.45 -32.64
CA ILE A 491 -0.87 0.76 -32.17
C ILE A 491 -0.72 2.27 -32.00
N VAL A 492 -0.21 2.70 -30.84
CA VAL A 492 0.11 4.10 -30.54
C VAL A 492 1.58 4.20 -30.15
N LEU A 493 2.33 5.02 -30.86
CA LEU A 493 3.78 5.19 -30.68
C LEU A 493 4.10 6.66 -30.40
N ASP A 494 4.80 6.92 -29.31
CA ASP A 494 5.24 8.26 -28.91
C ASP A 494 6.75 8.40 -29.12
N GLU A 495 7.16 9.17 -30.17
CA GLU A 495 8.54 9.38 -30.61
C GLU A 495 9.35 8.07 -30.80
N PRO A 496 8.88 7.12 -31.65
CA PRO A 496 9.46 5.79 -31.74
C PRO A 496 10.89 5.75 -32.29
N THR A 497 11.34 6.79 -33.01
CA THR A 497 12.64 6.83 -33.70
C THR A 497 13.70 7.62 -32.98
N SER A 498 13.43 8.17 -31.78
CA SER A 498 14.31 9.12 -31.09
C SER A 498 15.70 8.57 -30.73
N SER A 499 15.84 7.24 -30.57
CA SER A 499 17.09 6.57 -30.17
C SER A 499 17.54 5.47 -31.14
N LEU A 500 16.98 5.45 -32.36
CA LEU A 500 17.30 4.44 -33.37
C LEU A 500 18.39 4.94 -34.33
N ASP A 501 19.24 4.03 -34.77
CA ASP A 501 20.17 4.28 -35.86
C ASP A 501 19.46 4.33 -37.23
N ALA A 502 20.08 4.90 -38.25
CA ALA A 502 19.47 5.14 -39.54
C ALA A 502 19.14 3.83 -40.30
N GLU A 503 19.90 2.77 -40.06
CA GLU A 503 19.70 1.46 -40.68
C GLU A 503 18.44 0.81 -40.11
N PHE A 504 18.35 0.75 -38.75
CA PHE A 504 17.19 0.19 -38.08
C PHE A 504 15.94 1.06 -38.28
N GLU A 505 16.07 2.39 -38.37
CA GLU A 505 14.94 3.26 -38.71
C GLU A 505 14.32 2.87 -40.04
N SER A 506 15.14 2.60 -41.07
CA SER A 506 14.63 2.17 -42.37
C SER A 506 13.89 0.82 -42.30
N LYS A 507 14.40 -0.14 -41.53
CA LYS A 507 13.75 -1.41 -41.24
C LYS A 507 12.42 -1.22 -40.52
N PHE A 508 12.41 -0.35 -39.49
CA PHE A 508 11.22 -0.04 -38.71
C PHE A 508 10.10 0.58 -39.56
N LEU A 509 10.42 1.47 -40.51
CA LEU A 509 9.45 2.01 -41.44
C LEU A 509 8.81 0.91 -42.32
N SER A 510 9.58 -0.09 -42.70
CA SER A 510 9.08 -1.25 -43.48
C SER A 510 8.14 -2.10 -42.61
N LEU A 511 8.48 -2.32 -41.33
CA LEU A 511 7.64 -3.03 -40.36
C LEU A 511 6.30 -2.32 -40.12
N ILE A 512 6.30 -1.00 -40.00
CA ILE A 512 5.06 -0.20 -39.89
C ILE A 512 4.14 -0.44 -41.09
N LYS A 513 4.70 -0.43 -42.33
CA LYS A 513 3.92 -0.71 -43.56
C LYS A 513 3.33 -2.12 -43.55
N GLU A 514 4.13 -3.11 -43.20
CA GLU A 514 3.68 -4.50 -43.10
C GLU A 514 2.52 -4.65 -42.09
N HIS A 515 2.62 -4.04 -40.93
CA HIS A 515 1.54 -4.08 -39.94
C HIS A 515 0.28 -3.37 -40.42
N LYS A 516 0.40 -2.23 -41.11
CA LYS A 516 -0.72 -1.56 -41.77
C LYS A 516 -1.41 -2.49 -42.77
N GLU A 517 -0.65 -3.15 -43.63
CA GLU A 517 -1.19 -4.08 -44.67
C GLU A 517 -1.91 -5.27 -44.00
N ARG A 518 -1.46 -5.74 -42.85
CA ARG A 518 -2.12 -6.75 -42.03
C ARG A 518 -3.42 -6.31 -41.37
N GLY A 519 -3.73 -5.00 -41.36
CA GLY A 519 -4.97 -4.49 -40.83
C GLY A 519 -4.81 -3.48 -39.68
N ALA A 520 -3.59 -3.24 -39.18
CA ALA A 520 -3.39 -2.39 -38.03
C ALA A 520 -3.66 -0.91 -38.32
N THR A 521 -4.30 -0.24 -37.35
CA THR A 521 -4.39 1.22 -37.27
C THR A 521 -3.26 1.73 -36.40
N ILE A 522 -2.45 2.64 -36.92
CA ILE A 522 -1.21 3.08 -36.27
C ILE A 522 -1.23 4.59 -36.09
N ILE A 523 -1.04 5.06 -34.85
CA ILE A 523 -0.93 6.49 -34.53
C ILE A 523 0.50 6.73 -34.04
N ILE A 524 1.16 7.72 -34.64
CA ILE A 524 2.56 8.01 -34.35
C ILE A 524 2.75 9.48 -34.04
N ASN A 525 3.10 9.80 -32.80
CA ASN A 525 3.60 11.13 -32.44
C ASN A 525 5.04 11.21 -32.93
N THR A 526 5.34 12.15 -33.83
CA THR A 526 6.68 12.22 -34.39
C THR A 526 6.99 13.58 -35.04
N HIS A 527 8.28 13.87 -35.12
CA HIS A 527 8.83 14.95 -35.93
C HIS A 527 9.61 14.44 -37.15
N ASN A 528 9.61 13.12 -37.37
CA ASN A 528 10.36 12.47 -38.44
C ASN A 528 9.65 12.61 -39.79
N LYS A 529 10.33 13.25 -40.74
CA LYS A 529 9.80 13.50 -42.09
C LYS A 529 9.46 12.23 -42.89
N ARG A 530 10.23 11.14 -42.68
CA ARG A 530 9.97 9.85 -43.37
C ARG A 530 8.64 9.23 -42.92
N ILE A 531 8.34 9.30 -41.60
CA ILE A 531 7.04 8.83 -41.07
C ILE A 531 5.91 9.68 -41.62
N LEU A 532 6.07 11.01 -41.68
CA LEU A 532 5.09 11.91 -42.27
C LEU A 532 4.81 11.58 -43.72
N THR A 533 5.87 11.23 -44.44
CA THR A 533 5.75 10.88 -45.88
C THR A 533 4.98 9.58 -46.11
N MET A 534 5.04 8.62 -45.18
CA MET A 534 4.32 7.34 -45.28
C MET A 534 2.91 7.37 -44.65
N SER A 535 2.56 8.37 -43.88
CA SER A 535 1.28 8.46 -43.21
C SER A 535 0.14 8.76 -44.18
N ASP A 536 -1.06 8.24 -43.90
CA ASP A 536 -2.28 8.49 -44.67
C ASP A 536 -2.97 9.78 -44.18
N TYR A 537 -2.95 10.01 -42.87
CA TYR A 537 -3.55 11.18 -42.22
C TYR A 537 -2.52 11.92 -41.39
N ILE A 538 -2.72 13.22 -41.27
CA ILE A 538 -1.92 14.09 -40.40
C ILE A 538 -2.85 14.83 -39.47
N LEU A 539 -2.60 14.74 -38.18
CA LEU A 539 -3.24 15.49 -37.11
C LEU A 539 -2.26 16.52 -36.57
N ALA A 540 -2.53 17.82 -36.76
CA ALA A 540 -1.71 18.88 -36.19
C ALA A 540 -2.37 19.48 -34.95
N ILE A 541 -1.62 19.49 -33.84
CA ILE A 541 -2.05 20.05 -32.55
C ILE A 541 -1.18 21.24 -32.21
N LYS A 542 -1.79 22.37 -31.84
CA LYS A 542 -1.11 23.55 -31.32
C LYS A 542 -1.87 24.12 -30.13
N ASP A 543 -1.17 24.38 -29.03
CA ASP A 543 -1.74 24.89 -27.78
C ASP A 543 -2.94 24.06 -27.27
N GLY A 544 -2.83 22.73 -27.35
CA GLY A 544 -3.87 21.81 -26.93
C GLY A 544 -5.07 21.70 -27.87
N ARG A 545 -5.09 22.42 -28.99
CA ARG A 545 -6.22 22.44 -29.95
C ARG A 545 -5.85 21.82 -31.28
N GLN A 546 -6.82 21.16 -31.87
CA GLN A 546 -6.72 20.65 -33.22
C GLN A 546 -6.69 21.80 -34.22
N LYS A 547 -5.60 21.90 -34.99
CA LYS A 547 -5.47 22.87 -36.08
C LYS A 547 -5.81 22.28 -37.42
N LEU A 548 -5.46 21.03 -37.62
CA LEU A 548 -5.69 20.32 -38.89
C LEU A 548 -5.87 18.83 -38.60
N PHE A 549 -6.82 18.24 -39.29
CA PHE A 549 -6.90 16.80 -39.48
C PHE A 549 -7.39 16.56 -40.91
N ASP A 550 -6.55 16.01 -41.77
CA ASP A 550 -6.90 15.74 -43.17
C ASP A 550 -6.02 14.61 -43.74
N SER A 551 -6.44 14.05 -44.85
CA SER A 551 -5.60 13.11 -45.60
C SER A 551 -4.36 13.84 -46.15
N LYS A 552 -3.26 13.13 -46.20
CA LYS A 552 -1.99 13.67 -46.73
C LYS A 552 -2.18 14.25 -48.14
N GLU A 553 -2.98 13.60 -49.00
CA GLU A 553 -3.26 14.06 -50.36
C GLU A 553 -3.94 15.42 -50.39
N ASN A 554 -4.91 15.62 -49.49
CA ASN A 554 -5.63 16.90 -49.39
C ASN A 554 -4.70 18.00 -48.84
N ILE A 555 -3.82 17.66 -47.90
CA ILE A 555 -2.84 18.63 -47.33
C ILE A 555 -1.86 19.07 -48.41
N LYS A 556 -1.32 18.13 -49.21
CA LYS A 556 -0.45 18.48 -50.35
C LYS A 556 -1.14 19.42 -51.34
N LYS A 557 -2.40 19.18 -51.67
CA LYS A 557 -3.22 20.06 -52.55
C LYS A 557 -3.43 21.46 -51.95
N LYS A 558 -3.70 21.54 -50.65
CA LYS A 558 -4.01 22.85 -49.99
C LYS A 558 -2.78 23.71 -49.72
N MET A 559 -1.63 23.13 -49.38
CA MET A 559 -0.43 23.83 -48.92
C MET A 559 0.66 24.08 -49.96
N LYS A 560 0.54 23.51 -51.19
CA LYS A 560 1.58 23.59 -52.22
C LYS A 560 3.00 23.29 -51.74
N LEU A 561 3.16 22.53 -50.66
CA LEU A 561 4.43 22.19 -50.06
C LEU A 561 4.92 20.84 -50.58
N PRO A 562 6.22 20.71 -50.96
CA PRO A 562 6.84 19.42 -51.16
C PRO A 562 7.08 18.75 -49.81
N LEU A 563 6.13 17.90 -49.39
CA LEU A 563 6.25 17.02 -48.22
C LEU A 563 6.81 15.67 -48.68
#